data_3335a6e1296aaffb09acb223bc6a6833
#
_entry.id   3335a6e1296aaffb09acb223bc6a6833
#
_cell.length_a   1.000
_cell.length_b   1.000
_cell.length_c   1.000
_cell.angle_alpha   90.00
_cell.angle_beta   90.00
_cell.angle_gamma   90.00
#
_symmetry.space_group_name_H-M   'P 1'
#
loop_
_entity.id
_entity.type
_entity.pdbx_description
1 polymer ?
#
loop_
_entity_poly.entity_id
_entity_poly.type
_entity_poly.pdbx_seq_one_letter_code
_entity_poly.pdbx_strand_id
1 'polypeptide(L)'
;MSRFTLSILLLAALTSCAPAGDSADSRAAAPASGGQASVKDDVSQPDVVKVAVGSKDHTTLVGAIQAAGLVDALSNAGPFTVFAPTNAAFDKLPAGTVETLLKPENLSQLKVILQHHVTTSALELDYFEDGQSVSMVDGTRETFHRKGNEAFLGTAKIIGSVRASNGWVHVVDGVLVPPAK
;
A
#
# COMPACT_ATOMS: atom_id res chain seq x y z
N MET A 1 -2.79 -57.35 5.36
CA MET A 1 -2.57 -58.49 4.40
C MET A 1 -2.88 -57.97 3.02
N SER A 2 -1.95 -58.14 2.12
CA SER A 2 -1.83 -57.96 0.67
C SER A 2 -1.01 -56.74 0.24
N ARG A 3 0.17 -56.85 0.09
CA ARG A 3 1.28 -57.26 -0.76
C ARG A 3 0.87 -57.32 -2.23
N PHE A 4 1.31 -56.38 -3.05
CA PHE A 4 1.70 -56.64 -4.44
C PHE A 4 2.90 -55.79 -4.82
N THR A 5 3.86 -56.47 -5.16
CA THR A 5 5.18 -56.36 -5.65
C THR A 5 5.26 -55.86 -7.10
N LEU A 6 6.24 -55.03 -7.39
CA LEU A 6 7.30 -55.20 -8.39
C LEU A 6 6.89 -55.23 -9.88
N SER A 7 7.36 -54.24 -10.64
CA SER A 7 8.02 -54.57 -11.91
C SER A 7 8.92 -53.38 -12.37
N ILE A 8 10.16 -53.68 -12.41
CA ILE A 8 11.29 -53.01 -13.04
C ILE A 8 11.14 -53.18 -14.55
N LEU A 9 11.29 -52.12 -15.34
CA LEU A 9 11.88 -52.25 -16.67
C LEU A 9 12.75 -51.04 -17.01
N LEU A 10 13.99 -51.34 -17.12
CA LEU A 10 15.18 -50.61 -17.56
C LEU A 10 15.15 -50.54 -19.09
N LEU A 11 15.33 -49.36 -19.70
CA LEU A 11 15.94 -49.31 -21.04
C LEU A 11 16.70 -48.00 -21.23
N ALA A 12 17.98 -48.16 -21.44
CA ALA A 12 18.97 -47.16 -21.80
C ALA A 12 19.05 -47.01 -23.33
N ALA A 13 19.32 -45.78 -23.79
CA ALA A 13 20.09 -45.45 -25.01
C ALA A 13 20.24 -43.92 -25.02
N LEU A 14 21.41 -43.35 -24.71
CA LEU A 14 22.56 -42.99 -25.55
C LEU A 14 22.19 -42.28 -26.88
N THR A 15 22.54 -40.98 -26.96
CA THR A 15 23.44 -40.35 -27.96
C THR A 15 23.24 -38.84 -27.86
N SER A 16 24.21 -38.09 -27.33
CA SER A 16 25.32 -37.44 -28.05
C SER A 16 24.85 -36.34 -29.03
N CYS A 17 25.10 -35.13 -28.71
CA CYS A 17 25.97 -34.18 -29.42
C CYS A 17 25.79 -32.74 -28.86
N ALA A 18 26.81 -32.18 -28.28
CA ALA A 18 27.00 -30.75 -28.22
C ALA A 18 27.55 -30.26 -29.58
N PRO A 19 27.35 -28.98 -29.92
CA PRO A 19 28.51 -28.15 -29.81
C PRO A 19 28.29 -26.78 -29.17
N ALA A 20 29.34 -26.32 -28.61
CA ALA A 20 29.64 -24.99 -28.11
C ALA A 20 29.15 -23.84 -29.02
N GLY A 21 28.61 -22.84 -28.39
CA GLY A 21 28.39 -21.51 -28.91
C GLY A 21 28.65 -20.54 -27.77
N ASP A 22 29.88 -20.14 -27.69
CA ASP A 22 30.41 -19.04 -26.91
C ASP A 22 29.64 -17.76 -27.24
N SER A 23 29.10 -17.10 -26.25
CA SER A 23 28.94 -15.65 -26.24
C SER A 23 28.73 -15.22 -24.78
N ALA A 24 29.84 -14.95 -24.15
CA ALA A 24 29.89 -14.07 -23.01
C ALA A 24 29.28 -12.72 -23.41
N ASP A 25 28.08 -12.39 -22.93
CA ASP A 25 27.69 -11.01 -22.80
C ASP A 25 27.36 -10.76 -21.33
N SER A 26 28.39 -10.25 -20.70
CA SER A 26 28.44 -9.63 -19.41
C SER A 26 27.57 -8.38 -19.47
N ARG A 27 26.25 -8.53 -19.29
CA ARG A 27 25.38 -7.39 -19.12
C ARG A 27 25.12 -7.20 -17.64
N ALA A 28 25.93 -6.29 -17.10
CA ALA A 28 25.66 -5.67 -15.81
C ALA A 28 24.18 -5.29 -15.74
N ALA A 29 23.44 -5.96 -14.88
CA ALA A 29 22.10 -5.56 -14.51
C ALA A 29 22.18 -4.19 -13.87
N ALA A 30 21.78 -3.17 -14.61
CA ALA A 30 21.42 -1.90 -14.03
C ALA A 30 20.26 -2.14 -13.05
N PRO A 31 20.24 -1.52 -11.86
CA PRO A 31 19.10 -1.61 -10.98
C PRO A 31 17.91 -0.98 -11.72
N ALA A 32 16.92 -1.79 -12.02
CA ALA A 32 15.64 -1.31 -12.48
C ALA A 32 14.97 -0.57 -11.31
N SER A 33 15.25 0.71 -11.19
CA SER A 33 14.50 1.62 -10.34
C SER A 33 13.22 2.04 -11.07
N GLY A 34 12.34 1.10 -11.27
CA GLY A 34 11.02 1.32 -11.85
C GLY A 34 10.03 0.50 -11.06
N GLY A 35 9.57 1.01 -9.93
CA GLY A 35 8.43 0.45 -9.24
C GLY A 35 7.16 0.56 -10.13
N GLN A 36 6.12 -0.18 -9.79
CA GLN A 36 4.85 -0.21 -10.53
C GLN A 36 4.18 1.15 -10.72
N ALA A 37 4.62 2.16 -9.96
CA ALA A 37 4.16 3.54 -10.09
C ALA A 37 4.43 4.16 -11.47
N SER A 38 5.40 3.64 -12.24
CA SER A 38 5.77 4.15 -13.58
C SER A 38 5.02 3.48 -14.74
N VAL A 39 4.22 2.44 -14.48
CA VAL A 39 3.41 1.76 -15.49
C VAL A 39 2.14 2.56 -15.71
N LYS A 40 2.01 3.16 -16.91
CA LYS A 40 0.77 3.79 -17.37
C LYS A 40 -0.12 2.71 -17.97
N ASP A 41 -0.97 2.12 -17.17
CA ASP A 41 -2.08 1.27 -17.63
C ASP A 41 -3.34 2.12 -17.74
N ASP A 42 -3.65 2.55 -18.95
CA ASP A 42 -4.85 3.35 -19.24
C ASP A 42 -6.16 2.52 -19.19
N VAL A 43 -6.08 1.21 -18.95
CA VAL A 43 -7.23 0.29 -19.00
C VAL A 43 -7.52 -0.38 -17.63
N SER A 44 -6.56 -0.41 -16.72
CA SER A 44 -6.73 -0.99 -15.37
C SER A 44 -7.30 0.03 -14.40
N GLN A 45 -8.12 -0.43 -13.46
CA GLN A 45 -8.56 0.45 -12.36
C GLN A 45 -7.33 1.04 -11.66
N PRO A 46 -7.34 2.35 -11.36
CA PRO A 46 -6.20 2.99 -10.73
C PRO A 46 -5.91 2.37 -9.37
N ASP A 47 -4.62 2.24 -9.03
CA ASP A 47 -4.19 1.85 -7.69
C ASP A 47 -4.49 2.96 -6.66
N VAL A 48 -4.35 2.66 -5.36
CA VAL A 48 -4.66 3.60 -4.27
C VAL A 48 -3.89 4.92 -4.39
N VAL A 49 -2.67 4.89 -4.95
CA VAL A 49 -1.85 6.09 -5.16
C VAL A 49 -2.38 6.91 -6.33
N LYS A 50 -2.72 6.27 -7.46
CA LYS A 50 -3.30 6.95 -8.62
C LYS A 50 -4.66 7.57 -8.30
N VAL A 51 -5.48 6.92 -7.47
CA VAL A 51 -6.74 7.48 -6.96
C VAL A 51 -6.46 8.78 -6.18
N ALA A 52 -5.48 8.76 -5.28
CA ALA A 52 -5.12 9.95 -4.51
C ALA A 52 -4.55 11.07 -5.39
N VAL A 53 -3.67 10.74 -6.35
CA VAL A 53 -3.09 11.70 -7.31
C VAL A 53 -4.15 12.33 -8.21
N GLY A 54 -5.16 11.56 -8.61
CA GLY A 54 -6.28 12.07 -9.42
C GLY A 54 -7.22 13.02 -8.68
N SER A 55 -7.12 13.12 -7.36
CA SER A 55 -7.97 13.97 -6.54
C SER A 55 -7.28 15.30 -6.17
N LYS A 56 -7.97 16.40 -6.43
CA LYS A 56 -7.49 17.74 -6.08
C LYS A 56 -7.46 17.99 -4.56
N ASP A 57 -8.21 17.21 -3.81
CA ASP A 57 -8.36 17.36 -2.37
C ASP A 57 -7.26 16.64 -1.56
N HIS A 58 -6.36 15.89 -2.23
CA HIS A 58 -5.32 15.09 -1.59
C HIS A 58 -3.90 15.48 -2.02
N THR A 59 -3.69 16.70 -2.53
CA THR A 59 -2.39 17.15 -3.04
C THR A 59 -1.30 17.15 -1.96
N THR A 60 -1.63 17.54 -0.74
CA THR A 60 -0.72 17.51 0.41
C THR A 60 -0.33 16.08 0.78
N LEU A 61 -1.29 15.15 0.79
CA LEU A 61 -1.04 13.73 1.04
C LEU A 61 -0.11 13.13 -0.01
N VAL A 62 -0.36 13.41 -1.29
CA VAL A 62 0.47 12.92 -2.40
C VAL A 62 1.90 13.42 -2.26
N GLY A 63 2.09 14.71 -1.96
CA GLY A 63 3.41 15.26 -1.68
C GLY A 63 4.12 14.58 -0.51
N ALA A 64 3.37 14.27 0.56
CA ALA A 64 3.90 13.56 1.72
C ALA A 64 4.31 12.11 1.39
N ILE A 65 3.50 11.37 0.62
CA ILE A 65 3.82 9.99 0.16
C ILE A 65 5.06 9.98 -0.71
N GLN A 66 5.20 10.96 -1.62
CA GLN A 66 6.38 11.11 -2.47
C GLN A 66 7.63 11.43 -1.66
N ALA A 67 7.57 12.41 -0.75
CA ALA A 67 8.66 12.79 0.12
C ALA A 67 9.12 11.63 1.04
N ALA A 68 8.19 10.81 1.50
CA ALA A 68 8.47 9.65 2.33
C ALA A 68 9.00 8.44 1.52
N GLY A 69 8.95 8.46 0.18
CA GLY A 69 9.36 7.36 -0.69
C GLY A 69 8.46 6.12 -0.58
N LEU A 70 7.16 6.31 -0.30
CA LEU A 70 6.20 5.22 -0.11
C LEU A 70 5.35 4.94 -1.36
N VAL A 71 5.58 5.65 -2.46
CA VAL A 71 4.80 5.51 -3.70
C VAL A 71 4.84 4.07 -4.21
N ASP A 72 6.03 3.50 -4.36
CA ASP A 72 6.20 2.12 -4.87
C ASP A 72 5.59 1.07 -3.93
N ALA A 73 5.74 1.27 -2.63
CA ALA A 73 5.18 0.36 -1.63
C ALA A 73 3.66 0.29 -1.69
N LEU A 74 3.00 1.43 -1.88
CA LEU A 74 1.53 1.54 -1.96
C LEU A 74 0.98 1.22 -3.37
N SER A 75 1.81 1.26 -4.40
CA SER A 75 1.44 0.88 -5.77
C SER A 75 1.55 -0.62 -6.02
N ASN A 76 2.19 -1.37 -5.13
CA ASN A 76 2.31 -2.83 -5.25
C ASN A 76 0.94 -3.52 -5.15
N ALA A 77 0.87 -4.72 -5.73
CA ALA A 77 -0.28 -5.61 -5.59
C ALA A 77 -0.36 -6.12 -4.15
N GLY A 78 -1.32 -5.62 -3.39
CA GLY A 78 -1.60 -6.09 -2.04
C GLY A 78 -2.97 -5.60 -1.61
N PRO A 79 -3.64 -6.25 -0.68
CA PRO A 79 -4.87 -5.70 -0.15
C PRO A 79 -4.51 -4.54 0.78
N PHE A 80 -4.66 -3.31 0.28
CA PHE A 80 -4.44 -2.10 1.09
C PHE A 80 -5.75 -1.37 1.36
N THR A 81 -5.88 -0.79 2.54
CA THR A 81 -6.83 0.29 2.77
C THR A 81 -6.06 1.52 3.24
N VAL A 82 -6.25 2.61 2.52
CA VAL A 82 -5.62 3.89 2.79
C VAL A 82 -6.67 4.87 3.30
N PHE A 83 -6.45 5.40 4.49
CA PHE A 83 -7.25 6.50 5.03
C PHE A 83 -6.63 7.81 4.58
N ALA A 84 -7.19 8.42 3.54
CA ALA A 84 -6.66 9.60 2.88
C ALA A 84 -7.20 10.89 3.49
N PRO A 85 -6.43 11.64 4.28
CA PRO A 85 -6.85 12.93 4.79
C PRO A 85 -6.89 13.96 3.66
N THR A 86 -7.94 14.79 3.67
CA THR A 86 -8.07 15.90 2.72
C THR A 86 -7.10 17.03 3.06
N ASN A 87 -6.86 17.95 2.12
CA ASN A 87 -6.08 19.16 2.38
C ASN A 87 -6.63 19.94 3.59
N ALA A 88 -7.97 20.05 3.70
CA ALA A 88 -8.64 20.65 4.84
C ALA A 88 -8.39 19.92 6.17
N ALA A 89 -8.11 18.62 6.15
CA ALA A 89 -7.72 17.86 7.34
C ALA A 89 -6.32 18.25 7.82
N PHE A 90 -5.41 18.54 6.91
CA PHE A 90 -4.08 19.06 7.24
C PHE A 90 -4.13 20.50 7.77
N ASP A 91 -5.06 21.32 7.27
CA ASP A 91 -5.25 22.69 7.75
C ASP A 91 -5.75 22.75 9.21
N LYS A 92 -6.35 21.68 9.72
CA LYS A 92 -6.75 21.54 11.12
C LYS A 92 -5.56 21.28 12.06
N LEU A 93 -4.41 20.88 11.53
CA LEU A 93 -3.20 20.71 12.32
C LEU A 93 -2.61 22.09 12.71
N PRO A 94 -1.84 22.16 13.80
CA PRO A 94 -1.14 23.38 14.16
C PRO A 94 -0.31 23.92 12.99
N ALA A 95 -0.35 25.23 12.77
CA ALA A 95 0.37 25.88 11.68
C ALA A 95 1.86 25.51 11.69
N GLY A 96 2.41 25.15 10.51
CA GLY A 96 3.79 24.73 10.36
C GLY A 96 4.09 23.26 10.67
N THR A 97 3.10 22.48 11.18
CA THR A 97 3.31 21.05 11.46
C THR A 97 3.59 20.27 10.17
N VAL A 98 2.82 20.51 9.13
CA VAL A 98 3.00 19.83 7.83
C VAL A 98 4.35 20.18 7.21
N GLU A 99 4.71 21.46 7.20
CA GLU A 99 6.01 21.94 6.70
C GLU A 99 7.18 21.35 7.50
N THR A 100 7.00 21.22 8.80
CA THR A 100 8.01 20.62 9.68
C THR A 100 8.17 19.13 9.39
N LEU A 101 7.08 18.39 9.16
CA LEU A 101 7.11 16.96 8.83
C LEU A 101 7.70 16.67 7.45
N LEU A 102 7.57 17.60 6.50
CA LEU A 102 8.14 17.48 5.16
C LEU A 102 9.66 17.77 5.12
N LYS A 103 10.24 18.26 6.20
CA LYS A 103 11.69 18.48 6.28
C LYS A 103 12.44 17.13 6.29
N PRO A 104 13.63 17.07 5.65
CA PRO A 104 14.44 15.84 5.60
C PRO A 104 14.71 15.22 6.98
N GLU A 105 14.87 16.06 8.00
CA GLU A 105 15.14 15.68 9.39
C GLU A 105 13.97 14.90 10.01
N ASN A 106 12.74 15.16 9.57
CA ASN A 106 11.51 14.61 10.12
C ASN A 106 10.84 13.54 9.24
N LEU A 107 11.48 13.13 8.14
CA LEU A 107 10.93 12.11 7.23
C LEU A 107 10.62 10.79 7.93
N SER A 108 11.36 10.43 8.98
CA SER A 108 11.07 9.24 9.78
C SER A 108 9.72 9.35 10.50
N GLN A 109 9.41 10.51 11.05
CA GLN A 109 8.11 10.77 11.70
C GLN A 109 6.99 10.81 10.67
N LEU A 110 7.23 11.46 9.53
CA LEU A 110 6.28 11.47 8.42
C LEU A 110 5.93 10.05 7.95
N LYS A 111 6.93 9.17 7.82
CA LYS A 111 6.71 7.75 7.47
C LYS A 111 5.82 7.04 8.48
N VAL A 112 6.07 7.21 9.76
CA VAL A 112 5.24 6.61 10.83
C VAL A 112 3.79 7.10 10.73
N ILE A 113 3.59 8.41 10.57
CA ILE A 113 2.25 8.99 10.41
C ILE A 113 1.56 8.41 9.16
N LEU A 114 2.26 8.33 8.02
CA LEU A 114 1.69 7.76 6.80
C LEU A 114 1.38 6.26 6.96
N GLN A 115 2.24 5.50 7.64
CA GLN A 115 1.98 4.09 7.96
C GLN A 115 0.80 3.92 8.90
N HIS A 116 0.54 4.89 9.78
CA HIS A 116 -0.65 4.93 10.64
C HIS A 116 -1.95 5.18 9.87
N HIS A 117 -1.87 5.68 8.63
CA HIS A 117 -3.02 5.86 7.74
C HIS A 117 -3.23 4.68 6.79
N VAL A 118 -2.45 3.61 6.90
CA VAL A 118 -2.52 2.46 6.01
C VAL A 118 -2.73 1.18 6.80
N THR A 119 -3.61 0.33 6.30
CA THR A 119 -3.75 -1.06 6.78
C THR A 119 -3.55 -2.04 5.62
N THR A 120 -3.00 -3.22 5.93
CA THR A 120 -2.73 -4.30 4.97
C THR A 120 -3.92 -5.22 4.76
N SER A 121 -5.13 -4.67 4.82
CA SER A 121 -6.38 -5.39 4.58
C SER A 121 -7.22 -4.58 3.60
N ALA A 122 -7.92 -5.22 2.66
CA ALA A 122 -8.91 -4.55 1.83
C ALA A 122 -10.22 -4.48 2.60
N LEU A 123 -10.46 -3.38 3.28
CA LEU A 123 -11.63 -3.16 4.12
C LEU A 123 -12.58 -2.20 3.43
N GLU A 124 -13.74 -2.69 3.08
CA GLU A 124 -14.86 -1.87 2.61
C GLU A 124 -15.61 -1.27 3.80
N LEU A 125 -16.14 -0.07 3.64
CA LEU A 125 -16.77 0.68 4.74
C LEU A 125 -17.95 -0.08 5.39
N ASP A 126 -18.65 -0.88 4.60
CA ASP A 126 -19.80 -1.64 5.08
C ASP A 126 -19.45 -2.85 5.95
N TYR A 127 -18.20 -3.31 5.88
CA TYR A 127 -17.71 -4.43 6.71
C TYR A 127 -17.22 -4.00 8.10
N PHE A 128 -17.14 -2.70 8.37
CA PHE A 128 -16.73 -2.25 9.68
C PHE A 128 -17.89 -2.27 10.67
N GLU A 129 -17.69 -2.93 11.78
CA GLU A 129 -18.59 -2.93 12.91
C GLU A 129 -18.22 -1.82 13.92
N ASP A 130 -19.21 -1.27 14.60
CA ASP A 130 -18.97 -0.30 15.66
C ASP A 130 -18.15 -0.90 16.80
N GLY A 131 -17.09 -0.20 17.21
CA GLY A 131 -16.12 -0.70 18.19
C GLY A 131 -15.05 -1.62 17.63
N GLN A 132 -15.02 -1.89 16.32
CA GLN A 132 -14.00 -2.73 15.70
C GLN A 132 -12.62 -2.07 15.74
N SER A 133 -11.61 -2.84 16.16
CA SER A 133 -10.21 -2.40 16.12
C SER A 133 -9.56 -2.74 14.79
N VAL A 134 -8.98 -1.73 14.15
CA VAL A 134 -8.23 -1.84 12.90
C VAL A 134 -6.74 -1.73 13.21
N SER A 135 -5.95 -2.71 12.76
CA SER A 135 -4.49 -2.69 12.91
C SER A 135 -3.86 -1.93 11.76
N MET A 136 -3.04 -0.94 12.08
CA MET A 136 -2.31 -0.13 11.12
C MET A 136 -0.93 -0.72 10.81
N VAL A 137 -0.32 -0.29 9.70
CA VAL A 137 1.01 -0.76 9.26
C VAL A 137 2.11 -0.40 10.26
N ASP A 138 1.96 0.68 11.01
CA ASP A 138 2.90 1.10 12.07
C ASP A 138 2.83 0.24 13.36
N GLY A 139 1.91 -0.76 13.39
CA GLY A 139 1.68 -1.66 14.51
C GLY A 139 0.74 -1.12 15.59
N THR A 140 0.20 0.06 15.41
CA THR A 140 -0.83 0.61 16.29
C THR A 140 -2.22 0.11 15.91
N ARG A 141 -3.21 0.44 16.72
CA ARG A 141 -4.61 0.10 16.48
C ARG A 141 -5.48 1.32 16.65
N GLU A 142 -6.38 1.49 15.70
CA GLU A 142 -7.43 2.49 15.76
C GLU A 142 -8.80 1.82 15.88
N THR A 143 -9.73 2.47 16.55
CA THR A 143 -11.08 1.95 16.73
C THR A 143 -12.03 2.63 15.74
N PHE A 144 -12.78 1.80 15.04
CA PHE A 144 -13.85 2.27 14.18
C PHE A 144 -15.10 2.55 15.01
N HIS A 145 -15.75 3.66 14.75
CA HIS A 145 -17.02 4.04 15.38
C HIS A 145 -18.04 4.42 14.34
N ARG A 146 -19.27 4.00 14.58
CA ARG A 146 -20.42 4.38 13.74
C ARG A 146 -21.44 5.16 14.57
N LYS A 147 -21.79 6.36 14.12
CA LYS A 147 -22.83 7.19 14.74
C LYS A 147 -23.91 7.49 13.70
N GLY A 148 -24.97 6.67 13.68
CA GLY A 148 -25.99 6.75 12.65
C GLY A 148 -25.43 6.47 11.28
N ASN A 149 -25.48 7.44 10.37
CA ASN A 149 -24.92 7.34 9.01
C ASN A 149 -23.47 7.79 8.90
N GLU A 150 -22.86 8.22 9.98
CA GLU A 150 -21.49 8.70 10.00
C GLU A 150 -20.52 7.62 10.51
N ALA A 151 -19.41 7.45 9.81
CA ALA A 151 -18.35 6.53 10.15
C ALA A 151 -17.10 7.32 10.58
N PHE A 152 -16.45 6.84 11.62
CA PHE A 152 -15.25 7.45 12.19
C PHE A 152 -14.18 6.38 12.38
N LEU A 153 -12.94 6.72 12.12
CA LEU A 153 -11.79 5.95 12.53
C LEU A 153 -10.98 6.78 13.54
N GLY A 154 -10.92 6.30 14.79
CA GLY A 154 -10.40 7.11 15.87
C GLY A 154 -11.18 8.42 16.01
N THR A 155 -10.53 9.55 15.75
CA THR A 155 -11.12 10.89 15.79
C THR A 155 -11.51 11.43 14.41
N ALA A 156 -11.07 10.77 13.31
CA ALA A 156 -11.29 11.24 11.95
C ALA A 156 -12.60 10.68 11.38
N LYS A 157 -13.44 11.56 10.82
CA LYS A 157 -14.67 11.18 10.14
C LYS A 157 -14.35 10.69 8.72
N ILE A 158 -14.94 9.57 8.32
CA ILE A 158 -14.90 9.08 6.95
C ILE A 158 -15.99 9.78 6.15
N ILE A 159 -15.59 10.50 5.10
CA ILE A 159 -16.48 11.31 4.27
C ILE A 159 -16.71 10.69 2.88
N GLY A 160 -15.92 9.71 2.49
CA GLY A 160 -16.05 9.00 1.22
C GLY A 160 -15.21 7.76 1.15
N SER A 161 -15.56 6.87 0.22
CA SER A 161 -14.84 5.63 -0.05
C SER A 161 -14.72 5.41 -1.55
N VAL A 162 -13.53 5.09 -2.01
CA VAL A 162 -13.23 4.83 -3.42
C VAL A 162 -12.53 3.49 -3.52
N ARG A 163 -13.01 2.62 -4.41
CA ARG A 163 -12.36 1.35 -4.71
C ARG A 163 -11.17 1.58 -5.65
N ALA A 164 -10.05 0.96 -5.35
CA ALA A 164 -8.86 0.92 -6.17
C ALA A 164 -8.56 -0.52 -6.62
N SER A 165 -7.66 -0.70 -7.59
CA SER A 165 -7.27 -2.03 -8.09
C SER A 165 -6.60 -2.89 -7.03
N ASN A 166 -5.86 -2.29 -6.11
CA ASN A 166 -5.12 -2.96 -5.05
C ASN A 166 -5.70 -2.72 -3.64
N GLY A 167 -6.94 -2.19 -3.54
CA GLY A 167 -7.60 -2.00 -2.24
C GLY A 167 -8.67 -0.92 -2.19
N TRP A 168 -8.74 -0.23 -1.07
CA TRP A 168 -9.71 0.83 -0.80
C TRP A 168 -9.04 2.13 -0.36
N VAL A 169 -9.61 3.25 -0.76
CA VAL A 169 -9.24 4.59 -0.28
C VAL A 169 -10.45 5.18 0.44
N HIS A 170 -10.32 5.38 1.74
CA HIS A 170 -11.32 6.06 2.56
C HIS A 170 -10.88 7.51 2.79
N VAL A 171 -11.65 8.44 2.31
CA VAL A 171 -11.40 9.87 2.48
C VAL A 171 -11.81 10.28 3.88
N VAL A 172 -10.89 10.90 4.63
CA VAL A 172 -11.12 11.33 6.01
C VAL A 172 -10.94 12.84 6.17
N ASP A 173 -11.70 13.42 7.09
CA ASP A 173 -11.68 14.87 7.38
C ASP A 173 -10.68 15.27 8.48
N GLY A 174 -9.96 14.30 9.03
CA GLY A 174 -8.95 14.49 10.06
C GLY A 174 -7.69 13.68 9.79
N VAL A 175 -6.56 14.13 10.30
CA VAL A 175 -5.29 13.38 10.26
C VAL A 175 -5.23 12.49 11.49
N LEU A 176 -4.99 11.19 11.29
CA LEU A 176 -4.76 10.24 12.37
C LEU A 176 -3.33 10.44 12.89
N VAL A 177 -3.22 10.77 14.16
CA VAL A 177 -1.92 10.96 14.80
C VAL A 177 -1.67 9.76 15.72
N PRO A 178 -0.60 8.99 15.49
CA PRO A 178 -0.29 7.88 16.35
C PRO A 178 -0.06 8.35 17.80
N PRO A 179 -0.48 7.60 18.81
CA PRO A 179 -0.21 7.94 20.19
C PRO A 179 1.31 8.04 20.41
N ALA A 180 1.75 9.07 21.11
CA ALA A 180 3.16 9.22 21.48
C ALA A 180 3.61 8.01 22.28
N LYS A 181 4.66 7.36 21.81
CA LYS A 181 5.30 6.22 22.50
C LYS A 181 6.17 6.74 23.65
#